data_fc56539516fc05519a44a25153b2b898
#
_entry.id   fc56539516fc05519a44a25153b2b898
#
_cell.length_a   1.000
_cell.length_b   1.000
_cell.length_c   1.000
_cell.angle_alpha   90.00
_cell.angle_beta   90.00
_cell.angle_gamma   90.00
#
_symmetry.space_group_name_H-M   'P 1'
#
loop_
_entity.id
_entity.type
_entity.pdbx_description
1 polymer ?
#
loop_
_entity_poly.entity_id
_entity_poly.type
_entity_poly.pdbx_seq_one_letter_code
_entity_poly.pdbx_strand_id
1 'polypeptide(L)'
;MDFLFSPYTLPNGVEIKNRLVVAPMTHWGADVHTGVITDAERNFLKGRAEGFGMFILAATLVARGGKSFAGEPHAICETDLPSLKERARIIHAQGAKAVLQIHHGGYTALNDLLDGMDKIAPSDARDMTIPEQAPQGNKAGTRAATEEEIEGLIHAFAHAASLAIEAGFDGVEIHGANGYLLQQFYSGASNRRTDKWGGTREKRMRFPLAVLDAVLEARKESGRNDFIVGYRFSPEEPWDDGLTMEDTLALIDELKKRNLDYLHVSLHDFFAMARRGGKPGVERIRQIHERIDGTVPLIGVGGLVTGEKIEQAATSGWAEFIAVGKAVMANKNLAILLKEGRLDQIRTEIDPNNKEYYGFPAYLWELEGKGLAFLPPLKKGKKN
;
A
#
# COMPACT_ATOMS: atom_id res chain seq x y z
N MET A 1 4.51 -8.08 -23.98
CA MET A 1 5.19 -8.51 -22.70
C MET A 1 6.57 -7.90 -22.52
N ASP A 2 7.34 -7.58 -23.57
CA ASP A 2 8.70 -7.05 -23.46
C ASP A 2 8.83 -5.81 -22.56
N PHE A 3 7.83 -4.93 -22.59
CA PHE A 3 7.77 -3.78 -21.69
C PHE A 3 7.89 -4.16 -20.22
N LEU A 4 7.17 -5.19 -19.77
CA LEU A 4 7.18 -5.61 -18.35
C LEU A 4 8.56 -6.11 -17.88
N PHE A 5 9.34 -6.67 -18.79
CA PHE A 5 10.66 -7.23 -18.48
C PHE A 5 11.84 -6.32 -18.85
N SER A 6 11.56 -5.09 -19.31
CA SER A 6 12.58 -4.08 -19.51
C SER A 6 12.96 -3.41 -18.18
N PRO A 7 14.24 -3.06 -17.96
CA PRO A 7 14.67 -2.35 -16.76
C PRO A 7 14.10 -0.92 -16.74
N TYR A 8 14.13 -0.31 -15.56
CA TYR A 8 13.78 1.09 -15.35
C TYR A 8 14.71 1.72 -14.31
N THR A 9 15.23 2.90 -14.59
CA THR A 9 16.02 3.67 -13.64
C THR A 9 15.13 4.70 -12.94
N LEU A 10 15.02 4.58 -11.62
CA LEU A 10 14.25 5.52 -10.78
C LEU A 10 14.93 6.89 -10.72
N PRO A 11 14.21 7.97 -10.30
CA PRO A 11 14.76 9.32 -10.18
C PRO A 11 16.04 9.41 -9.31
N ASN A 12 16.16 8.58 -8.27
CA ASN A 12 17.36 8.51 -7.42
C ASN A 12 18.53 7.70 -8.03
N GLY A 13 18.41 7.23 -9.27
CA GLY A 13 19.43 6.47 -9.98
C GLY A 13 19.41 4.96 -9.74
N VAL A 14 18.53 4.45 -8.91
CA VAL A 14 18.39 3.00 -8.66
C VAL A 14 17.75 2.31 -9.86
N GLU A 15 18.42 1.29 -10.38
CA GLU A 15 17.87 0.44 -11.43
C GLU A 15 16.96 -0.65 -10.83
N ILE A 16 15.76 -0.76 -11.38
CA ILE A 16 14.82 -1.86 -11.16
C ILE A 16 14.87 -2.76 -12.39
N LYS A 17 15.21 -4.04 -12.19
CA LYS A 17 15.50 -4.99 -13.27
C LYS A 17 14.35 -5.25 -14.25
N ASN A 18 13.11 -4.98 -13.83
CA ASN A 18 11.90 -5.05 -14.67
C ASN A 18 10.76 -4.25 -14.03
N ARG A 19 9.64 -4.11 -14.75
CA ARG A 19 8.51 -3.25 -14.38
C ARG A 19 7.38 -3.98 -13.66
N LEU A 20 7.60 -5.22 -13.22
CA LEU A 20 6.64 -5.98 -12.42
C LEU A 20 6.87 -5.73 -10.93
N VAL A 21 5.77 -5.43 -10.22
CA VAL A 21 5.78 -5.16 -8.79
C VAL A 21 4.80 -6.10 -8.08
N VAL A 22 5.23 -6.71 -6.97
CA VAL A 22 4.30 -7.34 -6.05
C VAL A 22 3.66 -6.25 -5.20
N ALA A 23 2.34 -6.08 -5.34
CA ALA A 23 1.58 -5.10 -4.57
C ALA A 23 1.58 -5.43 -3.07
N PRO A 24 1.52 -4.44 -2.17
CA PRO A 24 1.41 -4.69 -0.75
C PRO A 24 0.09 -5.40 -0.43
N MET A 25 0.21 -6.56 0.21
CA MET A 25 -0.92 -7.44 0.54
C MET A 25 -0.90 -7.78 2.02
N THR A 26 -1.98 -7.46 2.74
CA THR A 26 -2.16 -7.90 4.12
C THR A 26 -2.25 -9.42 4.15
N HIS A 27 -1.42 -10.06 4.94
CA HIS A 27 -1.32 -11.53 5.03
C HIS A 27 -1.64 -12.09 6.41
N TRP A 28 -1.77 -11.25 7.45
CA TRP A 28 -2.06 -11.66 8.84
C TRP A 28 -1.08 -12.71 9.39
N GLY A 29 0.17 -12.64 8.96
CA GLY A 29 1.14 -13.69 9.23
C GLY A 29 2.16 -13.38 10.33
N ALA A 30 2.27 -12.12 10.78
CA ALA A 30 3.13 -11.78 11.90
C ALA A 30 2.49 -12.16 13.25
N ASP A 31 3.26 -12.13 14.33
CA ASP A 31 2.72 -12.29 15.68
C ASP A 31 1.70 -11.19 16.00
N VAL A 32 0.56 -11.58 16.57
CA VAL A 32 -0.59 -10.68 16.76
C VAL A 32 -0.27 -9.51 17.70
N HIS A 33 0.57 -9.71 18.71
CA HIS A 33 0.87 -8.68 19.71
C HIS A 33 2.13 -7.89 19.39
N THR A 34 3.18 -8.59 18.95
CA THR A 34 4.52 -8.03 18.81
C THR A 34 4.90 -7.66 17.39
N GLY A 35 4.15 -8.10 16.36
CA GLY A 35 4.51 -7.89 14.94
C GLY A 35 5.75 -8.66 14.49
N VAL A 36 6.29 -9.55 15.35
CA VAL A 36 7.46 -10.39 15.04
C VAL A 36 7.12 -11.36 13.90
N ILE A 37 8.07 -11.55 12.99
CA ILE A 37 7.92 -12.48 11.87
C ILE A 37 7.75 -13.92 12.37
N THR A 38 6.75 -14.62 11.86
CA THR A 38 6.47 -16.04 12.19
C THR A 38 6.77 -16.95 10.99
N ASP A 39 6.74 -18.27 11.22
CA ASP A 39 6.87 -19.24 10.11
C ASP A 39 5.72 -19.11 9.10
N ALA A 40 4.53 -18.72 9.55
CA ALA A 40 3.40 -18.46 8.65
C ALA A 40 3.68 -17.31 7.70
N GLU A 41 4.27 -16.22 8.18
CA GLU A 41 4.68 -15.09 7.32
C GLU A 41 5.85 -15.48 6.39
N ARG A 42 6.86 -16.21 6.90
CA ARG A 42 7.97 -16.73 6.08
C ARG A 42 7.46 -17.56 4.91
N ASN A 43 6.52 -18.46 5.16
CA ASN A 43 5.89 -19.30 4.14
C ASN A 43 5.09 -18.49 3.13
N PHE A 44 4.42 -17.43 3.59
CA PHE A 44 3.71 -16.51 2.70
C PHE A 44 4.68 -15.78 1.77
N LEU A 45 5.76 -15.22 2.27
CA LEU A 45 6.73 -14.44 1.49
C LEU A 45 7.53 -15.30 0.51
N LYS A 46 7.79 -16.57 0.83
CA LYS A 46 8.62 -17.47 0.04
C LYS A 46 8.04 -17.74 -1.35
N GLY A 47 8.86 -17.51 -2.38
CA GLY A 47 8.55 -17.78 -3.79
C GLY A 47 7.69 -16.71 -4.48
N ARG A 48 7.23 -15.66 -3.77
CA ARG A 48 6.35 -14.63 -4.36
C ARG A 48 7.09 -13.46 -5.00
N ALA A 49 8.36 -13.28 -4.68
CA ALA A 49 9.19 -12.22 -5.25
C ALA A 49 10.02 -12.67 -6.46
N GLU A 50 10.04 -13.97 -6.77
CA GLU A 50 10.82 -14.51 -7.88
C GLU A 50 10.39 -13.93 -9.22
N GLY A 51 11.37 -13.38 -9.97
CA GLY A 51 11.13 -12.76 -11.26
C GLY A 51 10.55 -11.35 -11.23
N PHE A 52 10.15 -10.83 -10.07
CA PHE A 52 9.69 -9.45 -9.92
C PHE A 52 10.85 -8.45 -9.77
N GLY A 53 10.66 -7.21 -10.25
CA GLY A 53 11.61 -6.12 -10.03
C GLY A 53 11.56 -5.59 -8.61
N MET A 54 10.35 -5.49 -8.04
CA MET A 54 10.10 -4.92 -6.73
C MET A 54 9.02 -5.71 -5.98
N PHE A 55 9.21 -5.85 -4.66
CA PHE A 55 8.20 -6.40 -3.75
C PHE A 55 7.91 -5.34 -2.68
N ILE A 56 6.68 -4.82 -2.66
CA ILE A 56 6.24 -3.93 -1.60
C ILE A 56 5.61 -4.80 -0.51
N LEU A 57 6.22 -4.80 0.68
CA LEU A 57 5.75 -5.57 1.82
C LEU A 57 4.41 -5.03 2.32
N ALA A 58 3.64 -5.88 3.01
CA ALA A 58 2.36 -5.51 3.63
C ALA A 58 2.49 -4.27 4.53
N ALA A 59 1.38 -3.56 4.72
CA ALA A 59 1.27 -2.45 5.65
C ALA A 59 1.93 -2.82 7.00
N THR A 60 2.90 -1.99 7.41
CA THR A 60 3.74 -2.19 8.59
C THR A 60 3.55 -1.03 9.54
N LEU A 61 3.17 -1.32 10.77
CA LEU A 61 2.74 -0.37 11.78
C LEU A 61 3.89 0.52 12.26
N VAL A 62 3.69 1.85 12.25
CA VAL A 62 4.68 2.84 12.71
C VAL A 62 4.47 3.31 14.16
N ALA A 63 3.25 3.14 14.70
CA ALA A 63 2.93 3.49 16.09
C ALA A 63 1.76 2.64 16.61
N ARG A 64 1.83 2.18 17.86
CA ARG A 64 0.90 1.18 18.45
C ARG A 64 -0.58 1.58 18.32
N GLY A 65 -0.90 2.87 18.47
CA GLY A 65 -2.26 3.41 18.33
C GLY A 65 -2.89 3.29 16.94
N GLY A 66 -2.14 2.83 15.95
CA GLY A 66 -2.60 2.68 14.56
C GLY A 66 -2.91 1.26 14.11
N LYS A 67 -2.87 0.26 14.99
CA LYS A 67 -2.99 -1.15 14.60
C LYS A 67 -4.34 -1.48 13.99
N SER A 68 -4.34 -1.88 12.71
CA SER A 68 -5.56 -2.05 11.90
C SER A 68 -5.96 -3.50 11.67
N PHE A 69 -5.06 -4.44 11.92
CA PHE A 69 -5.34 -5.88 11.77
C PHE A 69 -4.43 -6.73 12.65
N ALA A 70 -4.92 -7.91 13.01
CA ALA A 70 -4.13 -8.90 13.75
C ALA A 70 -2.95 -9.39 12.89
N GLY A 71 -1.79 -9.62 13.51
CA GLY A 71 -0.61 -10.05 12.76
C GLY A 71 -0.04 -8.98 11.79
N GLU A 72 -0.23 -7.72 12.12
CA GLU A 72 0.41 -6.59 11.43
C GLU A 72 1.89 -6.53 11.78
N PRO A 73 2.81 -6.47 10.79
CA PRO A 73 4.24 -6.24 11.06
C PRO A 73 4.48 -4.91 11.75
N HIS A 74 5.55 -4.79 12.54
CA HIS A 74 5.92 -3.55 13.23
C HIS A 74 7.23 -2.96 12.69
N ALA A 75 7.29 -1.63 12.66
CA ALA A 75 8.48 -0.79 12.50
C ALA A 75 8.37 0.41 13.45
N ILE A 76 8.24 0.11 14.76
CA ILE A 76 7.96 1.08 15.83
C ILE A 76 9.24 1.44 16.58
N CYS A 77 10.11 0.45 16.82
CA CYS A 77 11.34 0.63 17.60
C CYS A 77 12.41 -0.41 17.23
N GLU A 78 13.59 -0.26 17.80
CA GLU A 78 14.77 -1.07 17.50
C GLU A 78 14.58 -2.57 17.77
N THR A 79 13.67 -2.94 18.66
CA THR A 79 13.32 -4.35 18.91
C THR A 79 12.65 -5.04 17.72
N ASP A 80 12.17 -4.27 16.74
CA ASP A 80 11.56 -4.78 15.51
C ASP A 80 12.62 -5.12 14.43
N LEU A 81 13.84 -4.60 14.57
CA LEU A 81 14.92 -4.75 13.58
C LEU A 81 15.23 -6.20 13.18
N PRO A 82 15.31 -7.18 14.09
CA PRO A 82 15.56 -8.57 13.69
C PRO A 82 14.51 -9.09 12.70
N SER A 83 13.25 -8.80 12.95
CA SER A 83 12.13 -9.21 12.07
C SER A 83 12.14 -8.44 10.75
N LEU A 84 12.45 -7.16 10.77
CA LEU A 84 12.56 -6.33 9.57
C LEU A 84 13.72 -6.80 8.69
N LYS A 85 14.91 -7.06 9.26
CA LYS A 85 16.09 -7.61 8.57
C LYS A 85 15.78 -8.96 7.90
N GLU A 86 15.05 -9.82 8.59
CA GLU A 86 14.66 -11.11 8.03
C GLU A 86 13.68 -10.97 6.86
N ARG A 87 12.70 -10.10 6.94
CA ARG A 87 11.77 -9.80 5.83
C ARG A 87 12.49 -9.31 4.59
N ALA A 88 13.39 -8.33 4.74
CA ALA A 88 14.20 -7.82 3.63
C ALA A 88 15.06 -8.94 3.01
N ARG A 89 15.73 -9.75 3.83
CA ARG A 89 16.56 -10.88 3.40
C ARG A 89 15.76 -11.92 2.59
N ILE A 90 14.54 -12.26 3.03
CA ILE A 90 13.67 -13.23 2.32
C ILE A 90 13.32 -12.71 0.92
N ILE A 91 13.03 -11.43 0.78
CA ILE A 91 12.69 -10.81 -0.51
C ILE A 91 13.93 -10.73 -1.40
N HIS A 92 15.06 -10.27 -0.87
CA HIS A 92 16.33 -10.18 -1.60
C HIS A 92 16.81 -11.53 -2.10
N ALA A 93 16.67 -12.59 -1.31
CA ALA A 93 17.04 -13.96 -1.71
C ALA A 93 16.27 -14.45 -2.97
N GLN A 94 15.16 -13.82 -3.32
CA GLN A 94 14.37 -14.08 -4.51
C GLN A 94 14.69 -13.11 -5.66
N GLY A 95 15.62 -12.17 -5.44
CA GLY A 95 16.12 -11.26 -6.45
C GLY A 95 15.28 -10.03 -6.75
N ALA A 96 14.32 -9.68 -5.89
CA ALA A 96 13.55 -8.44 -6.00
C ALA A 96 14.08 -7.36 -5.04
N LYS A 97 13.86 -6.09 -5.38
CA LYS A 97 14.00 -4.97 -4.45
C LYS A 97 12.94 -5.07 -3.35
N ALA A 98 13.34 -4.91 -2.09
CA ALA A 98 12.46 -4.97 -0.93
C ALA A 98 12.05 -3.55 -0.50
N VAL A 99 10.75 -3.24 -0.56
CA VAL A 99 10.19 -1.95 -0.13
C VAL A 99 9.23 -2.19 1.02
N LEU A 100 9.41 -1.47 2.14
CA LEU A 100 8.54 -1.57 3.32
C LEU A 100 7.40 -0.57 3.21
N GLN A 101 6.13 -1.02 3.20
CA GLN A 101 5.01 -0.09 3.27
C GLN A 101 4.77 0.32 4.73
N ILE A 102 5.00 1.60 5.07
CA ILE A 102 4.83 2.16 6.41
C ILE A 102 3.43 2.75 6.58
N HIS A 103 2.77 2.46 7.73
CA HIS A 103 1.33 2.55 7.87
C HIS A 103 0.87 2.93 9.28
N HIS A 104 -0.28 3.60 9.35
CA HIS A 104 -1.06 3.83 10.57
C HIS A 104 -2.56 3.85 10.24
N GLY A 105 -3.35 3.10 10.98
CA GLY A 105 -4.79 2.92 10.70
C GLY A 105 -5.66 4.14 10.90
N GLY A 106 -5.31 5.02 11.82
CA GLY A 106 -6.20 6.10 12.19
C GLY A 106 -7.53 5.58 12.77
N TYR A 107 -8.68 6.11 12.33
CA TYR A 107 -9.99 5.65 12.80
C TYR A 107 -10.30 4.18 12.41
N THR A 108 -9.57 3.59 11.48
CA THR A 108 -9.75 2.18 11.11
C THR A 108 -8.98 1.22 12.03
N ALA A 109 -8.19 1.73 12.96
CA ALA A 109 -7.55 0.91 13.98
C ALA A 109 -8.59 0.10 14.78
N LEU A 110 -8.23 -1.13 15.18
CA LEU A 110 -9.13 -2.05 15.88
C LEU A 110 -9.00 -1.87 17.39
N ASN A 111 -10.05 -1.45 18.07
CA ASN A 111 -10.06 -1.19 19.51
C ASN A 111 -9.47 -2.35 20.33
N ASP A 112 -9.79 -3.59 19.97
CA ASP A 112 -9.32 -4.80 20.65
C ASP A 112 -7.80 -5.04 20.51
N LEU A 113 -7.13 -4.30 19.62
CA LEU A 113 -5.68 -4.42 19.37
C LEU A 113 -4.88 -3.21 19.84
N LEU A 114 -5.52 -2.24 20.51
CA LEU A 114 -4.87 -0.99 20.94
C LEU A 114 -4.37 -1.03 22.40
N ASP A 115 -4.53 -2.14 23.12
CA ASP A 115 -4.08 -2.30 24.52
C ASP A 115 -4.53 -1.14 25.43
N GLY A 116 -5.76 -0.64 25.24
CA GLY A 116 -6.35 0.44 26.00
C GLY A 116 -5.96 1.87 25.56
N MET A 117 -5.17 1.99 24.51
CA MET A 117 -4.88 3.31 23.92
C MET A 117 -6.07 3.87 23.16
N ASP A 118 -6.17 5.19 23.11
CA ASP A 118 -7.17 5.88 22.31
C ASP A 118 -6.96 5.65 20.81
N LYS A 119 -8.06 5.48 20.12
CA LYS A 119 -8.09 5.51 18.66
C LYS A 119 -8.14 6.96 18.20
N ILE A 120 -7.11 7.41 17.48
CA ILE A 120 -6.96 8.80 17.04
C ILE A 120 -7.07 8.93 15.52
N ALA A 121 -7.65 10.05 15.09
CA ALA A 121 -7.78 10.43 13.69
C ALA A 121 -7.78 11.97 13.58
N PRO A 122 -7.92 12.56 12.37
CA PRO A 122 -8.00 14.01 12.25
C PRO A 122 -9.14 14.64 13.06
N SER A 123 -10.26 13.95 13.24
CA SER A 123 -11.44 14.48 13.93
C SER A 123 -12.12 13.43 14.81
N ASP A 124 -12.99 13.89 15.71
CA ASP A 124 -13.88 13.01 16.48
C ASP A 124 -14.83 12.23 15.56
N ALA A 125 -15.15 11.00 15.94
CA ALA A 125 -16.05 10.15 15.17
C ALA A 125 -17.40 10.79 14.81
N ARG A 126 -17.97 11.58 15.75
CA ARG A 126 -19.26 12.29 15.59
C ARG A 126 -19.23 13.39 14.52
N ASP A 127 -18.06 13.98 14.27
CA ASP A 127 -17.90 15.09 13.32
C ASP A 127 -17.64 14.61 11.89
N MET A 128 -17.23 13.34 11.72
CA MET A 128 -16.97 12.73 10.43
C MET A 128 -18.27 12.43 9.68
N THR A 129 -18.32 12.77 8.40
CA THR A 129 -19.47 12.45 7.52
C THR A 129 -19.40 11.05 6.89
N ILE A 130 -18.36 10.29 7.21
CA ILE A 130 -18.20 8.90 6.76
C ILE A 130 -19.32 8.04 7.37
N PRO A 131 -20.03 7.22 6.56
CA PRO A 131 -21.03 6.29 7.06
C PRO A 131 -20.46 5.33 8.12
N GLU A 132 -21.23 4.99 9.15
CA GLU A 132 -20.80 4.07 10.21
C GLU A 132 -20.45 2.66 9.68
N GLN A 133 -21.11 2.25 8.60
CA GLN A 133 -20.89 0.95 7.95
C GLN A 133 -19.88 1.02 6.78
N ALA A 134 -19.00 2.03 6.77
CA ALA A 134 -18.00 2.15 5.74
C ALA A 134 -17.09 0.90 5.70
N PRO A 135 -16.74 0.38 4.51
CA PRO A 135 -15.90 -0.82 4.36
C PRO A 135 -14.52 -0.70 5.01
N GLN A 136 -14.03 0.53 5.22
CA GLN A 136 -12.72 0.82 5.81
C GLN A 136 -12.71 0.77 7.35
N GLY A 137 -13.74 0.27 8.00
CA GLY A 137 -13.74 0.05 9.43
C GLY A 137 -14.66 0.99 10.23
N ASN A 138 -14.72 0.70 11.52
CA ASN A 138 -15.63 1.38 12.45
C ASN A 138 -14.95 2.60 13.09
N LYS A 139 -15.49 3.80 12.86
CA LYS A 139 -15.01 5.04 13.46
C LYS A 139 -15.40 5.20 14.95
N ALA A 140 -16.25 4.33 15.52
CA ALA A 140 -16.67 4.43 16.92
C ALA A 140 -15.48 4.46 17.89
N GLY A 141 -15.59 5.30 18.91
CA GLY A 141 -14.51 5.47 19.90
C GLY A 141 -13.32 6.29 19.43
N THR A 142 -13.37 6.86 18.23
CA THR A 142 -12.30 7.73 17.71
C THR A 142 -12.42 9.15 18.25
N ARG A 143 -11.30 9.72 18.69
CA ARG A 143 -11.18 11.15 19.01
C ARG A 143 -10.23 11.86 18.05
N ALA A 144 -10.34 13.19 18.01
CA ALA A 144 -9.39 14.02 17.29
C ALA A 144 -8.00 13.92 17.92
N ALA A 145 -6.98 13.78 17.08
CA ALA A 145 -5.59 13.86 17.52
C ALA A 145 -5.24 15.28 17.95
N THR A 146 -4.46 15.42 19.03
CA THR A 146 -3.87 16.69 19.45
C THR A 146 -2.76 17.10 18.49
N GLU A 147 -2.30 18.35 18.59
CA GLU A 147 -1.16 18.80 17.77
C GLU A 147 0.12 18.04 18.08
N GLU A 148 0.39 17.78 19.35
CA GLU A 148 1.55 17.00 19.81
C GLU A 148 1.50 15.56 19.27
N GLU A 149 0.33 14.91 19.25
CA GLU A 149 0.15 13.58 18.67
C GLU A 149 0.37 13.59 17.15
N ILE A 150 -0.09 14.64 16.45
CA ILE A 150 0.14 14.78 15.01
C ILE A 150 1.63 14.89 14.71
N GLU A 151 2.36 15.70 15.45
CA GLU A 151 3.81 15.86 15.32
C GLU A 151 4.53 14.55 15.70
N GLY A 152 4.11 13.88 16.78
CA GLY A 152 4.61 12.56 17.16
C GLY A 152 4.41 11.49 16.06
N LEU A 153 3.28 11.52 15.35
CA LEU A 153 3.02 10.63 14.22
C LEU A 153 3.95 10.93 13.03
N ILE A 154 4.20 12.22 12.72
CA ILE A 154 5.17 12.57 11.67
C ILE A 154 6.55 11.97 11.98
N HIS A 155 7.01 12.11 13.22
CA HIS A 155 8.27 11.52 13.68
C HIS A 155 8.25 9.98 13.64
N ALA A 156 7.13 9.34 13.97
CA ALA A 156 7.00 7.89 13.91
C ALA A 156 7.17 7.34 12.49
N PHE A 157 6.62 8.01 11.48
CA PHE A 157 6.84 7.63 10.07
C PHE A 157 8.31 7.80 9.65
N ALA A 158 8.97 8.89 10.03
CA ALA A 158 10.39 9.10 9.76
C ALA A 158 11.27 8.06 10.47
N HIS A 159 10.96 7.73 11.73
CA HIS A 159 11.65 6.69 12.49
C HIS A 159 11.49 5.30 11.85
N ALA A 160 10.27 4.95 11.41
CA ALA A 160 10.04 3.70 10.69
C ALA A 160 10.86 3.61 9.39
N ALA A 161 11.04 4.73 8.67
CA ALA A 161 11.93 4.78 7.51
C ALA A 161 13.40 4.55 7.91
N SER A 162 13.87 5.13 9.02
CA SER A 162 15.21 4.91 9.56
C SER A 162 15.42 3.44 9.94
N LEU A 163 14.44 2.80 10.59
CA LEU A 163 14.47 1.36 10.89
C LEU A 163 14.52 0.50 9.62
N ALA A 164 13.78 0.88 8.56
CA ALA A 164 13.82 0.19 7.28
C ALA A 164 15.21 0.29 6.62
N ILE A 165 15.85 1.47 6.66
CA ILE A 165 17.24 1.68 6.19
C ILE A 165 18.20 0.77 6.95
N GLU A 166 18.15 0.76 8.28
CA GLU A 166 19.02 -0.09 9.12
C GLU A 166 18.76 -1.58 8.91
N ALA A 167 17.51 -1.95 8.66
CA ALA A 167 17.14 -3.32 8.38
C ALA A 167 17.57 -3.80 6.97
N GLY A 168 18.07 -2.90 6.12
CA GLY A 168 18.56 -3.23 4.80
C GLY A 168 17.49 -3.32 3.72
N PHE A 169 16.31 -2.70 3.92
CA PHE A 169 15.36 -2.50 2.83
C PHE A 169 15.94 -1.58 1.76
N ASP A 170 15.50 -1.75 0.52
CA ASP A 170 15.85 -0.84 -0.59
C ASP A 170 15.02 0.44 -0.56
N GLY A 171 13.90 0.47 0.16
CA GLY A 171 13.05 1.66 0.26
C GLY A 171 11.85 1.50 1.18
N VAL A 172 11.08 2.59 1.27
CA VAL A 172 9.77 2.62 1.93
C VAL A 172 8.70 3.15 0.99
N GLU A 173 7.46 2.69 1.20
CA GLU A 173 6.26 3.26 0.60
C GLU A 173 5.39 3.86 1.70
N ILE A 174 5.11 5.16 1.64
CA ILE A 174 4.23 5.85 2.56
C ILE A 174 2.78 5.51 2.19
N HIS A 175 2.04 4.92 3.13
CA HIS A 175 0.66 4.49 2.89
C HIS A 175 -0.34 5.62 3.06
N GLY A 176 -0.58 6.39 2.00
CA GLY A 176 -1.57 7.47 1.94
C GLY A 176 -2.89 7.07 1.23
N ALA A 177 -3.24 5.77 1.24
CA ALA A 177 -4.37 5.21 0.50
C ALA A 177 -5.35 4.44 1.40
N ASN A 178 -6.39 3.90 0.80
CA ASN A 178 -7.33 2.90 1.35
C ASN A 178 -8.05 3.34 2.63
N GLY A 179 -8.25 4.64 2.82
CA GLY A 179 -8.96 5.19 3.97
C GLY A 179 -8.15 5.17 5.28
N TYR A 180 -6.82 5.02 5.22
CA TYR A 180 -5.95 5.03 6.39
C TYR A 180 -5.50 6.46 6.77
N LEU A 181 -4.71 6.62 7.81
CA LEU A 181 -4.49 7.89 8.50
C LEU A 181 -4.13 9.07 7.59
N LEU A 182 -3.19 8.91 6.65
CA LEU A 182 -2.78 10.02 5.78
C LEU A 182 -3.91 10.46 4.84
N GLN A 183 -4.65 9.48 4.27
CA GLN A 183 -5.83 9.78 3.49
C GLN A 183 -6.93 10.41 4.35
N GLN A 184 -7.11 9.95 5.59
CA GLN A 184 -8.08 10.53 6.53
C GLN A 184 -7.80 12.01 6.81
N PHE A 185 -6.52 12.41 6.93
CA PHE A 185 -6.15 13.83 7.07
C PHE A 185 -6.43 14.64 5.81
N TYR A 186 -6.32 14.03 4.63
CA TYR A 186 -6.58 14.72 3.37
C TYR A 186 -8.08 14.78 3.03
N SER A 187 -8.85 13.77 3.37
CA SER A 187 -10.29 13.70 3.06
C SER A 187 -11.12 14.71 3.86
N GLY A 188 -12.00 15.46 3.17
CA GLY A 188 -12.98 16.33 3.83
C GLY A 188 -14.00 15.56 4.66
N ALA A 189 -14.30 14.29 4.31
CA ALA A 189 -15.25 13.46 5.03
C ALA A 189 -14.78 13.06 6.44
N SER A 190 -13.48 12.89 6.63
CA SER A 190 -12.87 12.51 7.91
C SER A 190 -12.18 13.67 8.63
N ASN A 191 -11.66 14.67 7.90
CA ASN A 191 -10.96 15.81 8.48
C ASN A 191 -11.89 17.03 8.55
N ARG A 192 -12.50 17.24 9.72
CA ARG A 192 -13.40 18.35 10.05
C ARG A 192 -12.70 19.42 10.91
N ARG A 193 -11.36 19.39 10.99
CA ARG A 193 -10.57 20.35 11.76
C ARG A 193 -10.66 21.76 11.19
N THR A 194 -10.47 22.75 12.06
CA THR A 194 -10.47 24.19 11.71
C THR A 194 -9.10 24.86 11.94
N ASP A 195 -8.12 24.09 12.43
CA ASP A 195 -6.76 24.55 12.70
C ASP A 195 -5.85 24.50 11.44
N LYS A 196 -4.52 24.47 11.68
CA LYS A 196 -3.53 24.40 10.58
C LYS A 196 -3.56 23.08 9.79
N TRP A 197 -4.17 22.03 10.33
CA TRP A 197 -4.21 20.68 9.77
C TRP A 197 -5.51 20.35 9.03
N GLY A 198 -6.50 21.27 9.00
CA GLY A 198 -7.80 21.03 8.38
C GLY A 198 -8.51 22.27 7.88
N GLY A 199 -9.73 22.08 7.34
CA GLY A 199 -10.54 23.13 6.69
C GLY A 199 -10.33 23.14 5.19
N THR A 200 -9.40 23.94 4.64
CA THR A 200 -9.17 24.00 3.20
C THR A 200 -8.39 22.76 2.68
N ARG A 201 -8.47 22.50 1.39
CA ARG A 201 -7.71 21.45 0.71
C ARG A 201 -6.21 21.52 1.03
N GLU A 202 -5.64 22.70 0.93
CA GLU A 202 -4.20 22.95 1.17
C GLU A 202 -3.81 22.63 2.61
N LYS A 203 -4.67 22.97 3.59
CA LYS A 203 -4.42 22.65 5.00
C LYS A 203 -4.52 21.15 5.27
N ARG A 204 -5.49 20.47 4.64
CA ARG A 204 -5.64 19.02 4.78
C ARG A 204 -4.46 18.25 4.16
N MET A 205 -3.79 18.79 3.13
CA MET A 205 -2.57 18.21 2.56
C MET A 205 -1.35 18.33 3.50
N ARG A 206 -1.34 19.21 4.48
CA ARG A 206 -0.16 19.48 5.31
C ARG A 206 0.37 18.25 6.03
N PHE A 207 -0.51 17.43 6.61
CA PHE A 207 -0.07 16.24 7.34
C PHE A 207 0.58 15.20 6.42
N PRO A 208 -0.06 14.72 5.34
CA PRO A 208 0.59 13.77 4.44
C PRO A 208 1.87 14.31 3.80
N LEU A 209 1.96 15.61 3.52
CA LEU A 209 3.18 16.22 2.98
C LEU A 209 4.27 16.34 4.05
N ALA A 210 3.93 16.70 5.30
CA ALA A 210 4.88 16.73 6.41
C ALA A 210 5.46 15.35 6.72
N VAL A 211 4.64 14.29 6.65
CA VAL A 211 5.13 12.90 6.76
C VAL A 211 6.13 12.58 5.64
N LEU A 212 5.80 12.92 4.40
CA LEU A 212 6.70 12.71 3.28
C LEU A 212 8.02 13.48 3.45
N ASP A 213 7.93 14.75 3.81
CA ASP A 213 9.12 15.61 4.01
C ASP A 213 10.01 15.05 5.12
N ALA A 214 9.43 14.55 6.23
CA ALA A 214 10.18 13.92 7.33
C ALA A 214 10.86 12.58 6.91
N VAL A 215 10.20 11.77 6.10
CA VAL A 215 10.79 10.53 5.55
C VAL A 215 11.93 10.84 4.58
N LEU A 216 11.78 11.86 3.74
CA LEU A 216 12.84 12.32 2.84
C LEU A 216 14.05 12.89 3.60
N GLU A 217 13.83 13.59 4.71
CA GLU A 217 14.92 14.05 5.56
C GLU A 217 15.63 12.89 6.25
N ALA A 218 14.90 11.87 6.77
CA ALA A 218 15.51 10.66 7.32
C ALA A 218 16.39 9.93 6.29
N ARG A 219 15.95 9.84 5.01
CA ARG A 219 16.79 9.34 3.92
C ARG A 219 18.08 10.15 3.77
N LYS A 220 17.97 11.47 3.72
CA LYS A 220 19.09 12.37 3.55
C LYS A 220 20.08 12.27 4.72
N GLU A 221 19.61 12.27 5.97
CA GLU A 221 20.43 12.13 7.18
C GLU A 221 21.18 10.81 7.24
N SER A 222 20.58 9.73 6.71
CA SER A 222 21.22 8.42 6.64
C SER A 222 22.36 8.32 5.60
N GLY A 223 22.47 9.28 4.68
CA GLY A 223 23.39 9.24 3.54
C GLY A 223 23.02 8.23 2.45
N ARG A 224 21.91 7.47 2.59
CA ARG A 224 21.40 6.47 1.64
C ARG A 224 20.62 7.12 0.51
N ASN A 225 21.30 7.87 -0.35
CA ASN A 225 20.67 8.51 -1.52
C ASN A 225 20.02 7.50 -2.48
N ASP A 226 20.46 6.24 -2.43
CA ASP A 226 19.91 5.11 -3.16
C ASP A 226 18.65 4.51 -2.51
N PHE A 227 18.24 4.97 -1.32
CA PHE A 227 17.02 4.49 -0.65
C PHE A 227 15.76 5.03 -1.34
N ILE A 228 14.89 4.12 -1.79
CA ILE A 228 13.68 4.43 -2.55
C ILE A 228 12.60 4.99 -1.61
N VAL A 229 11.98 6.11 -1.96
CA VAL A 229 10.83 6.66 -1.25
C VAL A 229 9.65 6.78 -2.21
N GLY A 230 8.62 5.96 -1.98
CA GLY A 230 7.37 5.99 -2.73
C GLY A 230 6.19 6.53 -1.91
N TYR A 231 5.15 6.99 -2.58
CA TYR A 231 3.90 7.41 -1.95
C TYR A 231 2.70 6.74 -2.61
N ARG A 232 1.86 6.04 -1.81
CA ARG A 232 0.64 5.40 -2.29
C ARG A 232 -0.58 6.21 -1.90
N PHE A 233 -1.53 6.38 -2.85
CA PHE A 233 -2.77 7.15 -2.65
C PHE A 233 -3.96 6.46 -3.30
N SER A 234 -5.17 6.73 -2.77
CA SER A 234 -6.43 6.39 -3.44
C SER A 234 -6.97 7.62 -4.17
N PRO A 235 -7.46 7.49 -5.41
CA PRO A 235 -7.81 8.66 -6.21
C PRO A 235 -9.14 9.30 -5.83
N GLU A 236 -10.07 8.54 -5.27
CA GLU A 236 -11.42 9.02 -4.95
C GLU A 236 -12.03 8.24 -3.81
N GLU A 237 -12.97 8.89 -3.11
CA GLU A 237 -13.81 8.26 -2.10
C GLU A 237 -15.28 8.25 -2.54
N PRO A 238 -16.09 7.29 -2.06
CA PRO A 238 -17.49 7.17 -2.47
C PRO A 238 -18.44 8.17 -1.78
N TRP A 239 -17.98 8.89 -0.74
CA TRP A 239 -18.81 9.80 0.07
C TRP A 239 -18.86 11.20 -0.55
N ASP A 240 -19.94 11.96 -0.27
CA ASP A 240 -20.14 13.28 -0.87
C ASP A 240 -19.04 14.28 -0.52
N ASP A 241 -18.60 14.34 0.74
CA ASP A 241 -17.50 15.19 1.21
C ASP A 241 -16.10 14.53 1.05
N GLY A 242 -16.06 13.33 0.48
CA GLY A 242 -14.82 12.58 0.28
C GLY A 242 -13.97 13.12 -0.86
N LEU A 243 -12.77 12.53 -1.01
CA LEU A 243 -11.82 12.89 -2.06
C LEU A 243 -12.42 12.71 -3.45
N THR A 244 -12.13 13.67 -4.32
CA THR A 244 -12.44 13.66 -5.76
C THR A 244 -11.17 13.56 -6.58
N MET A 245 -11.29 13.32 -7.89
CA MET A 245 -10.14 13.39 -8.80
C MET A 245 -9.45 14.75 -8.78
N GLU A 246 -10.22 15.84 -8.59
CA GLU A 246 -9.63 17.17 -8.46
C GLU A 246 -8.71 17.30 -7.25
N ASP A 247 -9.11 16.73 -6.09
CA ASP A 247 -8.27 16.65 -4.90
C ASP A 247 -7.01 15.81 -5.18
N THR A 248 -7.17 14.67 -5.81
CA THR A 248 -6.03 13.81 -6.17
C THR A 248 -5.04 14.49 -7.10
N LEU A 249 -5.51 15.19 -8.14
CA LEU A 249 -4.64 15.92 -9.06
C LEU A 249 -3.91 17.07 -8.35
N ALA A 250 -4.56 17.75 -7.40
CA ALA A 250 -3.92 18.77 -6.58
C ALA A 250 -2.85 18.18 -5.64
N LEU A 251 -3.09 17.00 -5.04
CA LEU A 251 -2.09 16.29 -4.24
C LEU A 251 -0.88 15.88 -5.09
N ILE A 252 -1.11 15.37 -6.29
CA ILE A 252 -0.03 14.99 -7.23
C ILE A 252 0.85 16.21 -7.54
N ASP A 253 0.28 17.39 -7.75
CA ASP A 253 1.06 18.62 -8.01
C ASP A 253 1.99 18.97 -6.84
N GLU A 254 1.59 18.71 -5.62
CA GLU A 254 2.44 18.94 -4.45
C GLU A 254 3.47 17.81 -4.25
N LEU A 255 3.11 16.56 -4.52
CA LEU A 255 4.02 15.43 -4.44
C LEU A 255 5.14 15.52 -5.48
N LYS A 256 4.84 15.95 -6.71
CA LYS A 256 5.81 16.16 -7.80
C LYS A 256 6.93 17.15 -7.49
N LYS A 257 6.71 18.07 -6.55
CA LYS A 257 7.72 19.07 -6.14
C LYS A 257 8.78 18.49 -5.19
N ARG A 258 8.62 17.24 -4.79
CA ARG A 258 9.47 16.54 -3.83
C ARG A 258 10.29 15.44 -4.50
N ASN A 259 11.40 15.06 -3.90
CA ASN A 259 12.30 14.02 -4.43
C ASN A 259 11.75 12.60 -4.16
N LEU A 260 10.55 12.32 -4.71
CA LEU A 260 9.94 10.99 -4.71
C LEU A 260 10.53 10.13 -5.82
N ASP A 261 10.60 8.83 -5.57
CA ASP A 261 11.10 7.87 -6.56
C ASP A 261 9.97 7.19 -7.33
N TYR A 262 8.75 7.11 -6.76
CA TYR A 262 7.55 6.70 -7.47
C TYR A 262 6.26 7.15 -6.78
N LEU A 263 5.18 7.21 -7.55
CA LEU A 263 3.81 7.28 -7.07
C LEU A 263 3.11 5.94 -7.31
N HIS A 264 2.24 5.51 -6.40
CA HIS A 264 1.49 4.26 -6.52
C HIS A 264 0.00 4.54 -6.34
N VAL A 265 -0.80 4.38 -7.39
CA VAL A 265 -2.25 4.57 -7.28
C VAL A 265 -2.94 3.27 -6.83
N SER A 266 -3.77 3.35 -5.78
CA SER A 266 -4.56 2.21 -5.30
C SER A 266 -5.92 2.18 -5.98
N LEU A 267 -6.14 1.23 -6.87
CA LEU A 267 -7.38 1.03 -7.62
C LEU A 267 -7.94 -0.38 -7.37
N HIS A 268 -9.27 -0.49 -7.38
CA HIS A 268 -9.94 -1.80 -7.44
C HIS A 268 -9.97 -2.35 -8.87
N ASP A 269 -10.05 -1.46 -9.86
CA ASP A 269 -10.00 -1.78 -11.28
C ASP A 269 -9.11 -0.73 -11.97
N PHE A 270 -8.06 -1.21 -12.65
CA PHE A 270 -7.10 -0.40 -13.38
C PHE A 270 -7.77 0.49 -14.44
N PHE A 271 -8.82 -0.02 -15.09
CA PHE A 271 -9.54 0.66 -16.17
C PHE A 271 -10.77 1.44 -15.69
N ALA A 272 -10.95 1.62 -14.38
CA ALA A 272 -12.11 2.33 -13.85
C ALA A 272 -12.09 3.83 -14.19
N MET A 273 -13.24 4.31 -14.66
CA MET A 273 -13.48 5.72 -14.97
C MET A 273 -13.53 6.57 -13.70
N ALA A 274 -13.23 7.87 -13.84
CA ALA A 274 -13.44 8.85 -12.77
C ALA A 274 -14.93 8.96 -12.41
N ARG A 275 -15.21 9.11 -11.12
CA ARG A 275 -16.59 9.31 -10.62
C ARG A 275 -16.92 10.79 -10.48
N ARG A 276 -16.03 11.57 -9.82
CA ARG A 276 -16.23 12.98 -9.48
C ARG A 276 -14.96 13.80 -9.69
N GLY A 277 -15.11 15.04 -10.15
CA GLY A 277 -14.00 16.00 -10.25
C GLY A 277 -12.94 15.65 -11.28
N GLY A 278 -13.18 14.67 -12.15
CA GLY A 278 -12.32 14.29 -13.26
C GLY A 278 -12.97 14.51 -14.61
N LYS A 279 -12.21 14.26 -15.69
CA LYS A 279 -12.74 14.29 -17.07
C LYS A 279 -13.71 13.10 -17.25
N PRO A 280 -14.97 13.32 -17.63
CA PRO A 280 -15.93 12.24 -17.87
C PRO A 280 -15.46 11.30 -18.98
N GLY A 281 -15.68 9.98 -18.78
CA GLY A 281 -15.33 8.97 -19.77
C GLY A 281 -13.84 8.72 -19.95
N VAL A 282 -13.01 9.21 -19.02
CA VAL A 282 -11.55 8.97 -19.02
C VAL A 282 -11.18 8.22 -17.74
N GLU A 283 -10.36 7.19 -17.88
CA GLU A 283 -9.89 6.36 -16.77
C GLU A 283 -9.12 7.19 -15.74
N ARG A 284 -9.30 6.87 -14.45
CA ARG A 284 -8.58 7.54 -13.34
C ARG A 284 -7.08 7.52 -13.54
N ILE A 285 -6.53 6.33 -13.81
CA ILE A 285 -5.10 6.14 -13.96
C ILE A 285 -4.53 6.94 -15.13
N ARG A 286 -5.27 7.05 -16.23
CA ARG A 286 -4.87 7.85 -17.39
C ARG A 286 -4.80 9.34 -17.02
N GLN A 287 -5.80 9.89 -16.33
CA GLN A 287 -5.79 11.28 -15.88
C GLN A 287 -4.65 11.55 -14.89
N ILE A 288 -4.34 10.59 -14.00
CA ILE A 288 -3.22 10.64 -13.07
C ILE A 288 -1.90 10.67 -13.84
N HIS A 289 -1.70 9.74 -14.76
CA HIS A 289 -0.50 9.66 -15.61
C HIS A 289 -0.28 10.95 -16.43
N GLU A 290 -1.35 11.46 -17.08
CA GLU A 290 -1.31 12.74 -17.81
C GLU A 290 -0.93 13.91 -16.87
N ARG A 291 -1.37 13.92 -15.60
CA ARG A 291 -1.03 14.97 -14.62
C ARG A 291 0.40 14.88 -14.12
N ILE A 292 0.91 13.65 -13.93
CA ILE A 292 2.30 13.41 -13.55
C ILE A 292 3.25 13.89 -14.64
N ASP A 293 2.90 13.68 -15.90
CA ASP A 293 3.64 14.17 -17.08
C ASP A 293 5.12 13.75 -17.07
N GLY A 294 5.37 12.48 -16.76
CA GLY A 294 6.71 11.87 -16.76
C GLY A 294 7.68 12.37 -15.68
N THR A 295 7.24 13.24 -14.75
CA THR A 295 8.11 13.79 -13.68
C THR A 295 8.47 12.77 -12.61
N VAL A 296 7.58 11.80 -12.33
CA VAL A 296 7.75 10.71 -11.36
C VAL A 296 7.10 9.46 -11.95
N PRO A 297 7.74 8.27 -11.91
CA PRO A 297 7.11 7.05 -12.42
C PRO A 297 5.88 6.67 -11.60
N LEU A 298 4.86 6.14 -12.29
CA LEU A 298 3.61 5.67 -11.70
C LEU A 298 3.59 4.14 -11.64
N ILE A 299 3.23 3.59 -10.48
CA ILE A 299 2.85 2.19 -10.31
C ILE A 299 1.32 2.09 -10.41
N GLY A 300 0.83 1.33 -11.38
CA GLY A 300 -0.58 1.06 -11.58
C GLY A 300 -0.98 -0.33 -11.04
N VAL A 301 -2.13 -0.42 -10.37
CA VAL A 301 -2.69 -1.67 -9.81
C VAL A 301 -4.21 -1.66 -9.91
N GLY A 302 -4.84 -2.82 -9.90
CA GLY A 302 -6.28 -2.96 -9.75
C GLY A 302 -6.91 -4.00 -10.68
N GLY A 303 -7.49 -5.07 -10.15
CA GLY A 303 -8.23 -6.07 -10.92
C GLY A 303 -7.41 -6.86 -11.95
N LEU A 304 -6.08 -6.76 -11.93
CA LEU A 304 -5.16 -7.43 -12.86
C LEU A 304 -4.94 -8.88 -12.45
N VAL A 305 -5.93 -9.74 -12.73
CA VAL A 305 -5.96 -11.14 -12.27
C VAL A 305 -5.69 -12.17 -13.37
N THR A 306 -5.76 -11.78 -14.64
CA THR A 306 -5.43 -12.65 -15.80
C THR A 306 -4.24 -12.11 -16.56
N GLY A 307 -3.57 -12.98 -17.33
CA GLY A 307 -2.43 -12.59 -18.17
C GLY A 307 -2.79 -11.49 -19.17
N GLU A 308 -3.98 -11.59 -19.79
CA GLU A 308 -4.48 -10.63 -20.78
C GLU A 308 -4.71 -9.24 -20.14
N LYS A 309 -5.29 -9.18 -18.93
CA LYS A 309 -5.48 -7.91 -18.22
C LYS A 309 -4.16 -7.27 -17.81
N ILE A 310 -3.18 -8.08 -17.39
CA ILE A 310 -1.82 -7.60 -17.07
C ILE A 310 -1.16 -7.04 -18.31
N GLU A 311 -1.25 -7.74 -19.46
CA GLU A 311 -0.71 -7.30 -20.73
C GLU A 311 -1.40 -6.01 -21.24
N GLN A 312 -2.73 -5.96 -21.13
CA GLN A 312 -3.51 -4.76 -21.50
C GLN A 312 -3.09 -3.56 -20.64
N ALA A 313 -2.91 -3.73 -19.33
CA ALA A 313 -2.42 -2.66 -18.46
C ALA A 313 -1.01 -2.22 -18.85
N ALA A 314 -0.10 -3.16 -19.11
CA ALA A 314 1.27 -2.88 -19.52
C ALA A 314 1.37 -2.13 -20.85
N THR A 315 0.49 -2.44 -21.81
CA THR A 315 0.48 -1.82 -23.14
C THR A 315 -0.35 -0.54 -23.21
N SER A 316 -1.09 -0.18 -22.16
CA SER A 316 -1.87 1.05 -22.10
C SER A 316 -1.01 2.33 -22.14
N GLY A 317 0.24 2.25 -21.66
CA GLY A 317 1.13 3.39 -21.51
C GLY A 317 0.72 4.34 -20.35
N TRP A 318 -0.14 3.90 -19.43
CA TRP A 318 -0.64 4.73 -18.33
C TRP A 318 0.09 4.51 -16.99
N ALA A 319 1.10 3.66 -16.97
CA ALA A 319 1.95 3.45 -15.82
C ALA A 319 3.32 2.89 -16.24
N GLU A 320 4.39 3.28 -15.56
CA GLU A 320 5.75 2.77 -15.77
C GLU A 320 5.96 1.41 -15.13
N PHE A 321 5.20 1.08 -14.07
CA PHE A 321 5.22 -0.19 -13.37
C PHE A 321 3.82 -0.76 -13.22
N ILE A 322 3.70 -2.08 -13.30
CA ILE A 322 2.45 -2.82 -13.10
C ILE A 322 2.56 -3.64 -11.83
N ALA A 323 1.71 -3.32 -10.85
CA ALA A 323 1.63 -4.06 -9.60
C ALA A 323 0.48 -5.08 -9.62
N VAL A 324 0.74 -6.25 -9.07
CA VAL A 324 -0.21 -7.36 -8.98
C VAL A 324 -0.29 -7.90 -7.56
N GLY A 325 -1.51 -8.15 -7.08
CA GLY A 325 -1.79 -8.74 -5.77
C GLY A 325 -2.43 -10.12 -5.88
N LYS A 326 -3.72 -10.19 -6.20
CA LYS A 326 -4.47 -11.46 -6.29
C LYS A 326 -3.83 -12.48 -7.22
N ALA A 327 -3.29 -12.04 -8.37
CA ALA A 327 -2.63 -12.93 -9.32
C ALA A 327 -1.39 -13.59 -8.70
N VAL A 328 -0.61 -12.87 -7.89
CA VAL A 328 0.55 -13.42 -7.15
C VAL A 328 0.11 -14.33 -6.00
N MET A 329 -1.02 -14.05 -5.35
CA MET A 329 -1.58 -14.95 -4.33
C MET A 329 -1.90 -16.30 -4.94
N ALA A 330 -2.52 -16.33 -6.13
CA ALA A 330 -2.88 -17.55 -6.83
C ALA A 330 -1.70 -18.24 -7.53
N ASN A 331 -0.64 -17.51 -7.89
CA ASN A 331 0.49 -18.00 -8.69
C ASN A 331 1.82 -17.48 -8.12
N LYS A 332 2.53 -18.27 -7.32
CA LYS A 332 3.88 -17.89 -6.83
C LYS A 332 4.87 -17.66 -7.99
N ASN A 333 4.72 -18.39 -9.08
CA ASN A 333 5.55 -18.31 -10.29
C ASN A 333 5.00 -17.36 -11.36
N LEU A 334 4.16 -16.39 -11.00
CA LEU A 334 3.46 -15.50 -11.94
C LEU A 334 4.43 -14.80 -12.92
N ALA A 335 5.51 -14.22 -12.41
CA ALA A 335 6.47 -13.53 -13.28
C ALA A 335 7.13 -14.44 -14.31
N ILE A 336 7.35 -15.72 -13.97
CA ILE A 336 7.87 -16.73 -14.90
C ILE A 336 6.85 -17.02 -15.98
N LEU A 337 5.58 -17.26 -15.61
CA LEU A 337 4.51 -17.51 -16.57
C LEU A 337 4.32 -16.36 -17.55
N LEU A 338 4.36 -15.11 -17.05
CA LEU A 338 4.28 -13.91 -17.88
C LEU A 338 5.48 -13.80 -18.83
N LYS A 339 6.70 -14.07 -18.35
CA LYS A 339 7.93 -14.00 -19.14
C LYS A 339 7.97 -15.05 -20.28
N GLU A 340 7.43 -16.22 -20.02
CA GLU A 340 7.37 -17.31 -20.97
C GLU A 340 6.14 -17.24 -21.91
N GLY A 341 5.28 -16.23 -21.75
CA GLY A 341 4.04 -16.08 -22.55
C GLY A 341 2.96 -17.13 -22.25
N ARG A 342 3.04 -17.81 -21.11
CA ARG A 342 2.12 -18.87 -20.68
C ARG A 342 0.91 -18.31 -19.95
N LEU A 343 0.19 -17.38 -20.61
CA LEU A 343 -0.89 -16.61 -20.00
C LEU A 343 -2.10 -17.46 -19.62
N ASP A 344 -2.37 -18.49 -20.39
CA ASP A 344 -3.44 -19.50 -20.18
C ASP A 344 -3.25 -20.35 -18.92
N GLN A 345 -2.03 -20.40 -18.37
CA GLN A 345 -1.70 -21.14 -17.15
C GLN A 345 -1.80 -20.29 -15.88
N ILE A 346 -2.10 -19.00 -16.00
CA ILE A 346 -2.29 -18.11 -14.86
C ILE A 346 -3.63 -18.43 -14.20
N ARG A 347 -3.57 -18.92 -12.96
CA ARG A 347 -4.74 -19.25 -12.16
C ARG A 347 -5.40 -18.00 -11.64
N THR A 348 -6.72 -17.95 -11.69
CA THR A 348 -7.55 -16.87 -11.12
C THR A 348 -8.24 -17.27 -9.83
N GLU A 349 -8.12 -18.54 -9.44
CA GLU A 349 -8.75 -19.15 -8.27
C GLU A 349 -7.72 -19.89 -7.41
N ILE A 350 -8.02 -20.03 -6.11
CA ILE A 350 -7.24 -20.79 -5.13
C ILE A 350 -7.81 -22.20 -5.00
N ASP A 351 -6.98 -23.23 -5.12
CA ASP A 351 -7.38 -24.62 -4.87
C ASP A 351 -7.19 -24.95 -3.37
N PRO A 352 -8.29 -25.14 -2.59
CA PRO A 352 -8.21 -25.39 -1.16
C PRO A 352 -7.55 -26.74 -0.80
N ASN A 353 -7.38 -27.64 -1.78
CA ASN A 353 -6.71 -28.92 -1.59
C ASN A 353 -5.17 -28.81 -1.69
N ASN A 354 -4.64 -27.67 -2.13
CA ASN A 354 -3.20 -27.42 -2.29
C ASN A 354 -2.69 -26.29 -1.39
N LYS A 355 -3.06 -26.33 -0.11
CA LYS A 355 -2.75 -25.25 0.86
C LYS A 355 -1.25 -24.98 1.00
N GLU A 356 -0.43 -26.02 0.97
CA GLU A 356 1.03 -25.92 1.09
C GLU A 356 1.65 -25.05 -0.02
N TYR A 357 1.17 -25.19 -1.25
CA TYR A 357 1.63 -24.37 -2.38
C TYR A 357 1.44 -22.87 -2.10
N TYR A 358 0.28 -22.50 -1.54
CA TYR A 358 -0.02 -21.07 -1.29
C TYR A 358 0.71 -20.53 -0.06
N GLY A 359 0.97 -21.34 0.95
CA GLY A 359 1.65 -20.94 2.19
C GLY A 359 0.93 -19.81 2.92
N PHE A 360 -0.40 -19.78 2.85
CA PHE A 360 -1.19 -18.76 3.54
C PHE A 360 -1.25 -19.04 5.05
N PRO A 361 -1.14 -17.99 5.90
CA PRO A 361 -1.46 -18.08 7.31
C PRO A 361 -2.89 -18.62 7.55
N ALA A 362 -3.13 -19.25 8.70
CA ALA A 362 -4.41 -19.86 9.04
C ALA A 362 -5.59 -18.88 8.92
N TYR A 363 -5.41 -17.67 9.45
CA TYR A 363 -6.46 -16.64 9.41
C TYR A 363 -6.78 -16.19 7.97
N LEU A 364 -5.79 -16.14 7.08
CA LEU A 364 -6.03 -15.81 5.67
C LEU A 364 -6.89 -16.91 4.99
N TRP A 365 -6.72 -18.18 5.35
CA TRP A 365 -7.61 -19.27 4.90
C TRP A 365 -9.05 -19.12 5.39
N GLU A 366 -9.25 -18.64 6.62
CA GLU A 366 -10.59 -18.35 7.14
C GLU A 366 -11.27 -17.22 6.36
N LEU A 367 -10.50 -16.17 6.01
CA LEU A 367 -11.00 -15.05 5.20
C LEU A 367 -11.31 -15.46 3.76
N GLU A 368 -10.50 -16.34 3.16
CA GLU A 368 -10.79 -16.94 1.84
C GLU A 368 -12.12 -17.68 1.86
N GLY A 369 -12.41 -18.44 2.92
CA GLY A 369 -13.69 -19.11 3.12
C GLY A 369 -14.90 -18.19 3.18
N LYS A 370 -14.70 -16.92 3.54
CA LYS A 370 -15.76 -15.88 3.57
C LYS A 370 -16.01 -15.22 2.20
N GLY A 371 -15.18 -15.50 1.19
CA GLY A 371 -15.35 -14.97 -0.16
C GLY A 371 -15.17 -13.45 -0.27
N LEU A 372 -14.21 -12.88 0.46
CA LEU A 372 -13.98 -11.43 0.46
C LEU A 372 -13.47 -10.96 -0.90
N ALA A 373 -14.03 -9.88 -1.41
CA ALA A 373 -13.78 -9.38 -2.76
C ALA A 373 -12.31 -8.98 -3.05
N PHE A 374 -11.51 -8.71 -2.01
CA PHE A 374 -10.08 -8.37 -2.17
C PHE A 374 -9.18 -9.61 -2.23
N LEU A 375 -9.71 -10.82 -1.99
CA LEU A 375 -9.00 -12.09 -2.13
C LEU A 375 -9.33 -12.79 -3.46
N PRO A 376 -8.47 -13.68 -3.98
CA PRO A 376 -8.83 -14.53 -5.10
C PRO A 376 -9.95 -15.49 -4.70
N PRO A 377 -10.91 -15.84 -5.57
CA PRO A 377 -11.96 -16.77 -5.20
C PRO A 377 -11.42 -18.19 -4.99
N LEU A 378 -12.07 -18.95 -4.11
CA LEU A 378 -11.81 -20.39 -3.99
C LEU A 378 -12.40 -21.16 -5.18
N LYS A 379 -11.64 -22.11 -5.69
CA LYS A 379 -12.10 -23.06 -6.69
C LYS A 379 -13.29 -23.85 -6.14
N LYS A 380 -14.44 -23.76 -6.81
CA LYS A 380 -15.61 -24.53 -6.43
C LYS A 380 -15.33 -26.01 -6.61
N GLY A 381 -15.49 -26.80 -5.55
CA GLY A 381 -15.46 -28.27 -5.66
C GLY A 381 -16.46 -28.74 -6.72
N LYS A 382 -16.09 -29.69 -7.56
CA LYS A 382 -17.09 -30.35 -8.40
C LYS A 382 -18.14 -30.94 -7.45
N LYS A 383 -19.39 -30.45 -7.54
CA LYS A 383 -20.51 -31.16 -6.94
C LYS A 383 -20.57 -32.51 -7.63
N ASN A 384 -20.19 -33.58 -6.92
CA ASN A 384 -20.46 -34.97 -7.33
C ASN A 384 -21.95 -35.23 -7.25
#